data_b43205cf1a034d8a95eaec02a124afe5
#
_entry.id   b43205cf1a034d8a95eaec02a124afe5
#
_cell.length_a   1.000
_cell.length_b   1.000
_cell.length_c   1.000
_cell.angle_alpha   90.00
_cell.angle_beta   90.00
_cell.angle_gamma   90.00
#
_symmetry.space_group_name_H-M   'P 1'
#
loop_
_entity.id
_entity.type
_entity.pdbx_description
1 polymer ?
#
loop_
_entity_poly.entity_id
_entity_poly.type
_entity_poly.pdbx_seq_one_letter_code
_entity_poly.pdbx_strand_id
1 'polypeptide(L)'
;IDDLDTIPMPAWDLFPLEEVYFHNSSSLFSEEAAISRRRIDINASYGCNLVCRYCWHLGTTGDMVTTGEDSSGRDVTFTYGRNIRYHSPDYIIRMVKYLKETYDIDQVNFLDENLMTMDVYSKRTWLKELCEKWIEAGFQPESRKLSVPHDSVENSGIYWSGTSHAALHTPEILKLMYEAGCTHLVYGLESFDKNILKK
;
A
#
# COMPACT_ATOMS: atom_id res chain seq x y z
N ILE A 1 -8.75 -3.35 -17.95
CA ILE A 1 -9.11 -4.43 -16.99
C ILE A 1 -9.74 -3.75 -15.78
N ASP A 2 -11.01 -4.02 -15.53
CA ASP A 2 -11.76 -3.37 -14.45
C ASP A 2 -11.65 -4.14 -13.14
N ASP A 3 -11.58 -5.46 -13.20
CA ASP A 3 -11.39 -6.34 -12.04
C ASP A 3 -9.94 -6.83 -12.00
N LEU A 4 -9.15 -6.30 -11.06
CA LEU A 4 -7.74 -6.67 -10.91
C LEU A 4 -7.56 -8.09 -10.38
N ASP A 5 -8.55 -8.67 -9.71
CA ASP A 5 -8.44 -10.03 -9.17
C ASP A 5 -8.44 -11.10 -10.27
N THR A 6 -8.80 -10.71 -11.50
CA THR A 6 -8.67 -11.58 -12.69
C THR A 6 -7.25 -11.65 -13.25
N ILE A 7 -6.37 -10.75 -12.80
CA ILE A 7 -4.96 -10.76 -13.22
C ILE A 7 -4.23 -11.85 -12.44
N PRO A 8 -3.44 -12.72 -13.11
CA PRO A 8 -2.59 -13.68 -12.41
C PRO A 8 -1.65 -12.97 -11.43
N MET A 9 -1.26 -13.65 -10.36
CA MET A 9 -0.20 -13.16 -9.47
C MET A 9 1.08 -12.88 -10.26
N PRO A 10 1.87 -11.88 -9.87
CA PRO A 10 3.17 -11.65 -10.49
C PRO A 10 4.02 -12.92 -10.48
N ALA A 11 4.78 -13.11 -11.54
CA ALA A 11 5.68 -14.26 -11.68
C ALA A 11 6.96 -14.02 -10.83
N TRP A 12 6.82 -14.13 -9.53
CA TRP A 12 7.89 -13.88 -8.57
C TRP A 12 9.12 -14.77 -8.77
N ASP A 13 8.92 -15.97 -9.29
CA ASP A 13 9.95 -16.95 -9.64
C ASP A 13 10.88 -16.47 -10.78
N LEU A 14 10.46 -15.47 -11.55
CA LEU A 14 11.30 -14.86 -12.59
C LEU A 14 12.20 -13.73 -12.06
N PHE A 15 12.06 -13.34 -10.80
CA PHE A 15 12.89 -12.32 -10.17
C PHE A 15 13.95 -12.97 -9.29
N PRO A 16 15.19 -12.42 -9.25
CA PRO A 16 16.25 -12.93 -8.38
C PRO A 16 16.03 -12.49 -6.93
N LEU A 17 14.94 -12.95 -6.31
CA LEU A 17 14.53 -12.51 -4.98
C LEU A 17 15.58 -12.89 -3.93
N GLU A 18 16.05 -14.15 -3.95
CA GLU A 18 17.02 -14.67 -2.98
C GLU A 18 18.41 -14.05 -3.16
N GLU A 19 18.87 -13.93 -4.41
CA GLU A 19 20.25 -13.53 -4.70
C GLU A 19 20.45 -12.02 -4.62
N VAL A 20 19.40 -11.23 -4.91
CA VAL A 20 19.55 -9.78 -5.05
C VAL A 20 18.58 -9.00 -4.18
N TYR A 21 17.28 -9.31 -4.28
CA TYR A 21 16.25 -8.43 -3.72
C TYR A 21 16.29 -8.41 -2.18
N PHE A 22 16.30 -9.54 -1.53
CA PHE A 22 16.32 -9.63 -0.07
C PHE A 22 17.65 -9.18 0.56
N HIS A 23 18.76 -9.22 -0.17
CA HIS A 23 20.03 -8.68 0.30
C HIS A 23 20.10 -7.16 0.30
N ASN A 24 19.28 -6.50 -0.50
CA ASN A 24 19.27 -5.04 -0.67
C ASN A 24 18.08 -4.34 0.00
N SER A 25 17.24 -5.08 0.70
CA SER A 25 16.04 -4.55 1.34
C SER A 25 16.36 -3.77 2.62
N SER A 26 16.95 -2.59 2.52
CA SER A 26 17.05 -1.67 3.65
C SER A 26 15.87 -0.73 3.66
N SER A 27 15.14 -0.64 4.77
CA SER A 27 14.17 0.42 4.98
C SER A 27 14.79 1.56 5.76
N LEU A 28 14.68 2.78 5.22
CA LEU A 28 15.12 4.00 5.88
C LEU A 28 14.07 4.58 6.84
N PHE A 29 12.88 3.95 6.94
CA PHE A 29 11.72 4.61 7.51
C PHE A 29 11.29 4.10 8.90
N SER A 30 11.77 2.95 9.35
CA SER A 30 11.52 2.51 10.73
C SER A 30 12.56 1.49 11.20
N GLU A 31 12.80 1.40 12.51
CA GLU A 31 13.67 0.37 13.10
C GLU A 31 13.14 -1.04 12.82
N GLU A 32 11.81 -1.23 12.93
CA GLU A 32 11.16 -2.52 12.67
C GLU A 32 11.28 -2.93 11.19
N ALA A 33 11.19 -1.96 10.27
CA ALA A 33 11.43 -2.21 8.85
C ALA A 33 12.93 -2.44 8.54
N ALA A 34 13.83 -1.87 9.34
CA ALA A 34 15.26 -2.12 9.24
C ALA A 34 15.66 -3.52 9.76
N ILE A 35 14.84 -4.13 10.59
CA ILE A 35 15.03 -5.49 11.11
C ILE A 35 14.56 -6.55 10.11
N SER A 36 13.62 -6.18 9.22
CA SER A 36 13.12 -7.08 8.18
C SER A 36 14.28 -7.51 7.25
N ARG A 37 14.40 -8.80 7.06
CA ARG A 37 15.40 -9.39 6.15
C ARG A 37 14.80 -9.79 4.81
N ARG A 38 13.49 -9.98 4.77
CA ARG A 38 12.78 -10.56 3.61
C ARG A 38 11.54 -9.74 3.28
N ARG A 39 11.78 -8.45 2.95
CA ARG A 39 10.74 -7.52 2.54
C ARG A 39 10.39 -7.72 1.08
N ILE A 40 9.10 -7.62 0.78
CA ILE A 40 8.59 -7.59 -0.58
C ILE A 40 7.74 -6.33 -0.79
N ASP A 41 7.87 -5.72 -1.96
CA ASP A 41 7.06 -4.58 -2.37
C ASP A 41 5.91 -5.05 -3.27
N ILE A 42 4.69 -4.65 -2.97
CA ILE A 42 3.49 -4.99 -3.75
C ILE A 42 2.62 -3.76 -3.97
N ASN A 43 1.75 -3.82 -4.98
CA ASN A 43 0.68 -2.86 -5.18
C ASN A 43 -0.67 -3.55 -4.94
N ALA A 44 -1.52 -2.94 -4.13
CA ALA A 44 -2.90 -3.37 -3.96
C ALA A 44 -3.86 -2.61 -4.89
N SER A 45 -3.42 -1.45 -5.43
CA SER A 45 -4.23 -0.61 -6.30
C SER A 45 -3.44 0.07 -7.39
N TYR A 46 -4.18 0.65 -8.33
CA TYR A 46 -3.68 1.56 -9.35
C TYR A 46 -4.53 2.82 -9.36
N GLY A 47 -3.88 3.95 -9.10
CA GLY A 47 -4.48 5.26 -9.04
C GLY A 47 -4.69 5.78 -7.62
N CYS A 48 -4.97 7.08 -7.52
CA CYS A 48 -5.14 7.79 -6.25
C CYS A 48 -6.41 8.63 -6.29
N ASN A 49 -7.16 8.67 -5.20
CA ASN A 49 -8.39 9.45 -5.09
C ASN A 49 -8.14 10.96 -4.86
N LEU A 50 -6.91 11.36 -4.60
CA LEU A 50 -6.55 12.76 -4.33
C LEU A 50 -6.19 13.51 -5.62
N VAL A 51 -6.51 14.81 -5.66
CA VAL A 51 -6.25 15.70 -6.81
C VAL A 51 -5.15 16.69 -6.40
N CYS A 52 -3.98 16.21 -6.00
CA CYS A 52 -2.88 17.08 -5.63
C CYS A 52 -2.33 17.76 -6.89
N ARG A 53 -2.36 19.10 -6.94
CA ARG A 53 -2.00 19.89 -8.13
C ARG A 53 -0.56 19.74 -8.60
N TYR A 54 0.33 19.33 -7.73
CA TYR A 54 1.75 19.12 -7.98
C TYR A 54 2.10 17.64 -8.28
N CYS A 55 1.12 16.74 -8.17
CA CYS A 55 1.35 15.32 -8.35
C CYS A 55 1.40 14.95 -9.82
N TRP A 56 2.44 14.24 -10.24
CA TRP A 56 2.61 13.77 -11.61
C TRP A 56 1.61 12.67 -12.01
N HIS A 57 1.02 11.97 -11.04
CA HIS A 57 0.02 10.92 -11.27
C HIS A 57 -1.29 11.41 -11.88
N LEU A 58 -1.56 12.71 -11.87
CA LEU A 58 -2.80 13.25 -12.46
C LEU A 58 -3.01 12.87 -13.93
N GLY A 59 -1.92 12.62 -14.66
CA GLY A 59 -1.96 12.22 -16.07
C GLY A 59 -2.13 10.71 -16.29
N THR A 60 -2.02 9.87 -15.25
CA THR A 60 -1.94 8.41 -15.42
C THR A 60 -3.11 7.64 -14.77
N THR A 61 -3.95 8.33 -14.00
CA THR A 61 -4.99 7.68 -13.17
C THR A 61 -6.39 7.70 -13.76
N GLY A 62 -6.57 8.00 -15.02
CA GLY A 62 -7.88 8.04 -15.67
C GLY A 62 -7.85 7.67 -17.14
N ASP A 63 -9.03 7.62 -17.76
CA ASP A 63 -9.12 7.45 -19.20
C ASP A 63 -8.52 8.69 -19.89
N MET A 64 -7.51 8.46 -20.71
CA MET A 64 -6.89 9.53 -21.48
C MET A 64 -7.74 9.87 -22.70
N VAL A 65 -8.24 11.07 -22.75
CA VAL A 65 -8.94 11.61 -23.92
C VAL A 65 -8.13 12.77 -24.45
N THR A 66 -7.64 12.67 -25.68
CA THR A 66 -7.04 13.80 -26.38
C THR A 66 -8.13 14.76 -26.76
N THR A 67 -8.09 15.99 -26.26
CA THR A 67 -9.21 16.95 -26.42
C THR A 67 -8.86 18.20 -27.20
N GLY A 68 -7.67 18.35 -27.74
CA GLY A 68 -7.32 19.48 -28.58
C GLY A 68 -5.99 20.11 -28.27
N GLU A 69 -5.74 21.27 -28.86
CA GLU A 69 -4.49 22.03 -28.74
C GLU A 69 -4.59 23.03 -27.58
N ASP A 70 -3.48 23.23 -26.88
CA ASP A 70 -3.34 24.33 -25.94
C ASP A 70 -3.20 25.69 -26.68
N SER A 71 -3.15 26.78 -25.92
CA SER A 71 -3.00 28.14 -26.51
C SER A 71 -1.70 28.35 -27.30
N SER A 72 -0.79 27.38 -27.26
CA SER A 72 0.47 27.39 -28.04
C SER A 72 0.45 26.43 -29.25
N GLY A 73 -0.71 25.80 -29.52
CA GLY A 73 -0.87 24.87 -30.63
C GLY A 73 -0.29 23.48 -30.39
N ARG A 74 -0.09 23.09 -29.12
CA ARG A 74 0.38 21.73 -28.75
C ARG A 74 -0.80 20.87 -28.40
N ASP A 75 -0.77 19.63 -28.87
CA ASP A 75 -1.75 18.62 -28.44
C ASP A 75 -1.70 18.44 -26.92
N VAL A 76 -2.83 18.61 -26.29
CA VAL A 76 -2.97 18.43 -24.84
C VAL A 76 -3.89 17.24 -24.57
N THR A 77 -3.38 16.29 -23.83
CA THR A 77 -4.13 15.15 -23.36
C THR A 77 -4.74 15.49 -22.01
N PHE A 78 -6.05 15.46 -21.93
CA PHE A 78 -6.77 15.63 -20.68
C PHE A 78 -7.25 14.28 -20.15
N THR A 79 -7.09 14.09 -18.87
CA THR A 79 -7.58 12.91 -18.18
C THR A 79 -8.98 13.20 -17.66
N TYR A 80 -9.98 12.49 -18.16
CA TYR A 80 -11.35 12.56 -17.66
C TYR A 80 -11.64 11.34 -16.79
N GLY A 81 -12.04 11.62 -15.56
CA GLY A 81 -12.37 10.58 -14.61
C GLY A 81 -11.12 9.92 -13.99
N ARG A 82 -11.34 9.20 -12.92
CA ARG A 82 -10.32 8.43 -12.24
C ARG A 82 -10.71 6.98 -12.29
N ASN A 83 -10.06 6.23 -13.13
CA ASN A 83 -10.23 4.78 -13.17
C ASN A 83 -9.37 4.15 -12.07
N ILE A 84 -9.85 4.25 -10.83
CA ILE A 84 -9.19 3.62 -9.69
C ILE A 84 -9.61 2.17 -9.64
N ARG A 85 -8.64 1.30 -9.68
CA ARG A 85 -8.80 -0.15 -9.65
C ARG A 85 -7.99 -0.71 -8.51
N TYR A 86 -8.49 -1.72 -7.84
CA TYR A 86 -7.80 -2.32 -6.71
C TYR A 86 -8.13 -3.81 -6.59
N HIS A 87 -7.20 -4.55 -6.01
CA HIS A 87 -7.39 -5.93 -5.63
C HIS A 87 -8.28 -6.04 -4.39
N SER A 88 -9.03 -7.12 -4.29
CA SER A 88 -9.74 -7.43 -3.05
C SER A 88 -8.76 -7.80 -1.92
N PRO A 89 -9.16 -7.64 -0.66
CA PRO A 89 -8.40 -8.16 0.48
C PRO A 89 -8.08 -9.65 0.34
N ASP A 90 -9.00 -10.45 -0.19
CA ASP A 90 -8.79 -11.89 -0.43
C ASP A 90 -7.65 -12.17 -1.41
N TYR A 91 -7.56 -11.39 -2.48
CA TYR A 91 -6.45 -11.52 -3.43
C TYR A 91 -5.12 -11.21 -2.76
N ILE A 92 -5.04 -10.11 -1.99
CA ILE A 92 -3.83 -9.72 -1.26
C ILE A 92 -3.42 -10.80 -0.27
N ILE A 93 -4.36 -11.34 0.53
CA ILE A 93 -4.06 -12.41 1.48
C ILE A 93 -3.54 -13.67 0.78
N ARG A 94 -4.15 -14.08 -0.35
CA ARG A 94 -3.64 -15.22 -1.13
C ARG A 94 -2.23 -14.99 -1.64
N MET A 95 -1.93 -13.79 -2.14
CA MET A 95 -0.60 -13.42 -2.63
C MET A 95 0.44 -13.42 -1.49
N VAL A 96 0.12 -12.81 -0.37
CA VAL A 96 1.01 -12.77 0.80
C VAL A 96 1.24 -14.18 1.37
N LYS A 97 0.22 -15.02 1.41
CA LYS A 97 0.34 -16.42 1.81
C LYS A 97 1.31 -17.19 0.91
N TYR A 98 1.14 -17.06 -0.40
CA TYR A 98 2.06 -17.67 -1.37
C TYR A 98 3.51 -17.19 -1.16
N LEU A 99 3.71 -15.89 -0.99
CA LEU A 99 5.02 -15.30 -0.77
C LEU A 99 5.64 -15.76 0.58
N LYS A 100 4.83 -15.90 1.62
CA LYS A 100 5.28 -16.43 2.91
C LYS A 100 5.69 -17.88 2.80
N GLU A 101 4.87 -18.72 2.18
CA GLU A 101 5.12 -20.16 2.04
C GLU A 101 6.30 -20.46 1.12
N THR A 102 6.52 -19.65 0.07
CA THR A 102 7.55 -19.90 -0.94
C THR A 102 8.86 -19.24 -0.62
N TYR A 103 8.82 -18.01 -0.10
CA TYR A 103 10.01 -17.16 0.10
C TYR A 103 10.23 -16.74 1.55
N ASP A 104 9.41 -17.20 2.48
CA ASP A 104 9.49 -16.88 3.90
C ASP A 104 9.61 -15.36 4.20
N ILE A 105 8.83 -14.54 3.51
CA ILE A 105 8.81 -13.09 3.73
C ILE A 105 8.38 -12.77 5.16
N ASP A 106 8.91 -11.69 5.70
CA ASP A 106 8.61 -11.16 7.04
C ASP A 106 8.02 -9.73 7.01
N GLN A 107 8.03 -9.09 5.83
CA GLN A 107 7.44 -7.77 5.64
C GLN A 107 6.91 -7.56 4.24
N VAL A 108 5.76 -6.89 4.18
CA VAL A 108 5.13 -6.37 2.96
C VAL A 108 5.15 -4.84 2.98
N ASN A 109 5.60 -4.24 1.90
CA ASN A 109 5.48 -2.80 1.71
C ASN A 109 4.50 -2.52 0.57
N PHE A 110 3.40 -1.82 0.88
CA PHE A 110 2.43 -1.38 -0.11
C PHE A 110 2.94 -0.12 -0.81
N LEU A 111 3.23 -0.24 -2.11
CA LEU A 111 3.71 0.86 -2.95
C LEU A 111 2.58 1.72 -3.52
N ASP A 112 1.37 1.55 -3.02
CA ASP A 112 0.22 2.34 -3.41
C ASP A 112 0.46 3.84 -3.14
N GLU A 113 0.05 4.70 -4.05
CA GLU A 113 0.19 6.15 -3.88
C GLU A 113 -0.57 6.67 -2.64
N ASN A 114 -1.65 5.99 -2.30
CA ASN A 114 -2.42 6.25 -1.09
C ASN A 114 -3.25 5.01 -0.74
N LEU A 115 -2.84 4.30 0.28
CA LEU A 115 -3.50 3.07 0.75
C LEU A 115 -4.97 3.28 1.12
N MET A 116 -5.36 4.50 1.54
CA MET A 116 -6.75 4.83 1.84
C MET A 116 -7.63 5.02 0.60
N THR A 117 -7.07 5.02 -0.60
CA THR A 117 -7.85 5.13 -1.83
C THR A 117 -8.88 4.01 -1.91
N MET A 118 -8.50 2.78 -1.63
CA MET A 118 -9.38 1.61 -1.65
C MET A 118 -10.51 1.74 -0.64
N ASP A 119 -10.21 2.28 0.53
CA ASP A 119 -11.18 2.50 1.59
C ASP A 119 -12.24 3.54 1.20
N VAL A 120 -11.86 4.59 0.47
CA VAL A 120 -12.81 5.58 -0.05
C VAL A 120 -13.79 4.95 -1.03
N TYR A 121 -13.31 4.09 -1.93
CA TYR A 121 -14.13 3.47 -2.96
C TYR A 121 -14.94 2.26 -2.47
N SER A 122 -14.47 1.57 -1.43
CA SER A 122 -15.18 0.45 -0.79
C SER A 122 -16.13 0.86 0.33
N LYS A 123 -16.46 2.13 0.46
CA LYS A 123 -17.31 2.66 1.56
C LYS A 123 -16.73 2.38 2.96
N ARG A 124 -15.42 2.45 3.10
CA ARG A 124 -14.66 2.28 4.35
C ARG A 124 -14.60 0.83 4.85
N THR A 125 -14.64 -0.16 3.97
CA THR A 125 -14.55 -1.57 4.37
C THR A 125 -13.23 -2.23 4.02
N TRP A 126 -12.54 -1.80 2.97
CA TRP A 126 -11.39 -2.52 2.41
C TRP A 126 -10.25 -2.71 3.41
N LEU A 127 -9.83 -1.64 4.07
CA LEU A 127 -8.70 -1.69 5.00
C LEU A 127 -9.04 -2.48 6.26
N LYS A 128 -10.28 -2.35 6.73
CA LYS A 128 -10.79 -3.16 7.84
C LYS A 128 -10.76 -4.64 7.49
N GLU A 129 -11.32 -5.01 6.34
CA GLU A 129 -11.34 -6.40 5.86
C GLU A 129 -9.92 -6.96 5.66
N LEU A 130 -9.00 -6.16 5.10
CA LEU A 130 -7.60 -6.57 4.97
C LEU A 130 -6.98 -6.90 6.32
N CYS A 131 -7.12 -6.01 7.32
CA CYS A 131 -6.55 -6.21 8.64
C CYS A 131 -7.15 -7.43 9.36
N GLU A 132 -8.47 -7.59 9.30
CA GLU A 132 -9.16 -8.75 9.89
C GLU A 132 -8.68 -10.06 9.25
N LYS A 133 -8.64 -10.13 7.91
CA LYS A 133 -8.15 -11.30 7.18
C LYS A 133 -6.66 -11.56 7.39
N TRP A 134 -5.85 -10.51 7.59
CA TRP A 134 -4.43 -10.64 7.94
C TRP A 134 -4.24 -11.37 9.27
N ILE A 135 -5.04 -10.98 10.27
CA ILE A 135 -5.05 -11.61 11.58
C ILE A 135 -5.57 -13.06 11.49
N GLU A 136 -6.69 -13.27 10.78
CA GLU A 136 -7.29 -14.61 10.57
C GLU A 136 -6.35 -15.57 9.85
N ALA A 137 -5.56 -15.07 8.89
CA ALA A 137 -4.55 -15.85 8.18
C ALA A 137 -3.32 -16.23 9.04
N GLY A 138 -3.27 -15.75 10.29
CA GLY A 138 -2.15 -16.01 11.20
C GLY A 138 -0.90 -15.18 10.89
N PHE A 139 -1.05 -14.10 10.12
CA PHE A 139 0.07 -13.20 9.78
C PHE A 139 0.35 -12.15 10.84
N GLN A 140 -0.53 -12.02 11.85
CA GLN A 140 -0.34 -11.09 12.95
C GLN A 140 0.98 -11.40 13.68
N PRO A 141 1.92 -10.41 13.79
CA PRO A 141 3.14 -10.60 14.56
C PRO A 141 2.85 -10.87 16.05
N GLU A 142 3.59 -11.78 16.66
CA GLU A 142 3.41 -12.13 18.09
C GLU A 142 3.55 -10.89 18.99
N SER A 143 4.44 -9.96 18.67
CA SER A 143 4.61 -8.69 19.40
C SER A 143 3.37 -7.78 19.38
N ARG A 144 2.41 -8.04 18.50
CA ARG A 144 1.16 -7.28 18.38
C ARG A 144 -0.03 -7.97 19.08
N LYS A 145 0.15 -9.19 19.56
CA LYS A 145 -0.85 -9.86 20.38
C LYS A 145 -0.85 -9.24 21.79
N LEU A 146 -2.00 -8.81 22.26
CA LEU A 146 -2.17 -8.06 23.52
C LEU A 146 -1.68 -8.79 24.78
N SER A 147 -1.37 -10.09 24.69
CA SER A 147 -1.00 -10.94 25.82
C SER A 147 0.49 -11.25 25.92
N VAL A 148 1.34 -10.77 25.02
CA VAL A 148 2.76 -11.15 24.98
C VAL A 148 3.65 -9.94 25.25
N PRO A 149 4.58 -10.00 26.23
CA PRO A 149 5.55 -8.93 26.46
C PRO A 149 6.44 -8.71 25.23
N HIS A 150 6.67 -7.46 24.88
CA HIS A 150 7.37 -7.03 23.66
C HIS A 150 8.80 -7.63 23.52
N ASP A 151 9.44 -7.98 24.62
CA ASP A 151 10.87 -8.35 24.65
C ASP A 151 11.15 -9.86 24.54
N SER A 152 10.12 -10.69 24.34
CA SER A 152 10.26 -12.14 24.52
C SER A 152 9.99 -13.02 23.30
N VAL A 153 9.80 -12.45 22.07
CA VAL A 153 9.25 -13.25 20.96
C VAL A 153 10.08 -13.16 19.69
N GLU A 154 10.47 -14.32 19.17
CA GLU A 154 10.88 -14.44 17.76
C GLU A 154 9.72 -13.97 16.87
N ASN A 155 9.99 -13.05 15.93
CA ASN A 155 9.00 -12.49 15.03
C ASN A 155 8.50 -13.56 14.05
N SER A 156 7.40 -14.22 14.40
CA SER A 156 6.79 -15.26 13.57
C SER A 156 5.77 -14.73 12.57
N GLY A 157 5.38 -13.44 12.65
CA GLY A 157 4.37 -12.83 11.80
C GLY A 157 4.94 -12.09 10.59
N ILE A 158 4.06 -11.40 9.89
CA ILE A 158 4.40 -10.55 8.75
C ILE A 158 4.01 -9.12 9.07
N TYR A 159 5.00 -8.24 9.09
CA TYR A 159 4.77 -6.79 9.19
C TYR A 159 4.38 -6.19 7.84
N TRP A 160 3.80 -5.00 7.87
CA TRP A 160 3.51 -4.26 6.66
C TRP A 160 3.57 -2.74 6.87
N SER A 161 3.72 -2.03 5.75
CA SER A 161 3.84 -0.57 5.72
C SER A 161 3.25 -0.02 4.42
N GLY A 162 3.04 1.28 4.33
CA GLY A 162 2.57 1.91 3.10
C GLY A 162 2.48 3.43 3.17
N THR A 163 2.12 4.04 2.05
CA THR A 163 1.87 5.48 1.95
C THR A 163 0.39 5.77 2.17
N SER A 164 0.07 6.86 2.86
CA SER A 164 -1.30 7.20 3.19
C SER A 164 -1.53 8.71 3.33
N HIS A 165 -2.77 9.08 3.61
CA HIS A 165 -3.18 10.46 3.84
C HIS A 165 -3.79 10.62 5.24
N ALA A 166 -3.19 11.48 6.07
CA ALA A 166 -3.51 11.60 7.50
C ALA A 166 -4.99 11.93 7.81
N ALA A 167 -5.65 12.71 6.94
CA ALA A 167 -7.05 13.10 7.16
C ALA A 167 -8.08 11.97 6.95
N LEU A 168 -7.65 10.81 6.48
CA LEU A 168 -8.56 9.71 6.14
C LEU A 168 -8.63 8.61 7.21
N HIS A 169 -7.78 8.67 8.23
CA HIS A 169 -7.73 7.70 9.31
C HIS A 169 -8.65 8.06 10.48
N THR A 170 -9.20 7.02 11.11
CA THR A 170 -9.83 7.13 12.43
C THR A 170 -8.97 6.39 13.46
N PRO A 171 -9.08 6.72 14.78
CA PRO A 171 -8.34 6.01 15.82
C PRO A 171 -8.56 4.50 15.81
N GLU A 172 -9.80 4.07 15.50
CA GLU A 172 -10.18 2.66 15.48
C GLU A 172 -9.47 1.90 14.36
N ILE A 173 -9.41 2.49 13.15
CA ILE A 173 -8.72 1.85 12.02
C ILE A 173 -7.21 1.82 12.25
N LEU A 174 -6.62 2.89 12.80
CA LEU A 174 -5.20 2.91 13.15
C LEU A 174 -4.84 1.84 14.18
N LYS A 175 -5.70 1.63 15.18
CA LYS A 175 -5.52 0.57 16.16
C LYS A 175 -5.56 -0.81 15.51
N LEU A 176 -6.55 -1.06 14.66
CA LEU A 176 -6.67 -2.34 13.94
C LEU A 176 -5.49 -2.59 13.01
N MET A 177 -5.02 -1.56 12.29
CA MET A 177 -3.81 -1.63 11.46
C MET A 177 -2.58 -2.01 12.29
N TYR A 178 -2.40 -1.37 13.45
CA TYR A 178 -1.32 -1.71 14.37
C TYR A 178 -1.40 -3.18 14.83
N GLU A 179 -2.57 -3.63 15.25
CA GLU A 179 -2.81 -5.02 15.65
C GLU A 179 -2.53 -6.01 14.52
N ALA A 180 -2.87 -5.66 13.28
CA ALA A 180 -2.57 -6.44 12.09
C ALA A 180 -1.09 -6.38 11.63
N GLY A 181 -0.22 -5.66 12.36
CA GLY A 181 1.21 -5.62 12.06
C GLY A 181 1.70 -4.43 11.24
N CYS A 182 0.87 -3.38 11.05
CA CYS A 182 1.34 -2.15 10.44
C CYS A 182 2.47 -1.52 11.27
N THR A 183 3.64 -1.29 10.67
CA THR A 183 4.80 -0.71 11.34
C THR A 183 4.83 0.80 11.19
N HIS A 184 4.59 1.28 9.98
CA HIS A 184 4.60 2.72 9.70
C HIS A 184 3.73 3.07 8.49
N LEU A 185 3.30 4.33 8.47
CA LEU A 185 2.63 4.96 7.34
C LEU A 185 3.38 6.22 6.96
N VAL A 186 3.70 6.35 5.69
CA VAL A 186 4.31 7.57 5.14
C VAL A 186 3.21 8.52 4.75
N TYR A 187 3.28 9.76 5.24
CA TYR A 187 2.33 10.83 4.92
C TYR A 187 3.02 11.96 4.16
N GLY A 188 2.45 12.37 3.03
CA GLY A 188 2.80 13.60 2.36
C GLY A 188 2.26 14.81 3.12
N LEU A 189 3.08 15.50 3.89
CA LEU A 189 2.69 16.72 4.62
C LEU A 189 2.84 17.98 3.76
N GLU A 190 3.67 17.91 2.75
CA GLU A 190 3.94 18.88 1.68
C GLU A 190 4.34 20.29 2.17
N SER A 191 3.59 20.87 3.11
CA SER A 191 3.90 22.20 3.67
C SER A 191 3.31 22.36 5.08
N PHE A 192 3.98 23.19 5.90
CA PHE A 192 3.44 23.69 7.15
C PHE A 192 2.82 25.11 7.02
N ASP A 193 2.93 25.73 5.84
CA ASP A 193 2.31 27.02 5.58
C ASP A 193 0.84 26.88 5.23
N LYS A 194 -0.05 27.49 6.05
CA LYS A 194 -1.50 27.40 5.88
C LYS A 194 -2.01 28.01 4.56
N ASN A 195 -1.26 28.93 3.95
CA ASN A 195 -1.67 29.55 2.70
C ASN A 195 -1.32 28.65 1.51
N ILE A 196 -0.24 27.87 1.61
CA ILE A 196 0.13 26.87 0.63
C ILE A 196 -0.86 25.70 0.68
N LEU A 197 -1.21 25.22 1.87
CA LEU A 197 -2.15 24.11 2.06
C LEU A 197 -3.59 24.42 1.62
N LYS A 198 -3.96 25.71 1.46
CA LYS A 198 -5.29 26.12 0.98
C LYS A 198 -5.40 26.24 -0.53
N LYS A 199 -4.32 26.14 -1.26
CA LYS A 199 -4.27 26.24 -2.73
C LYS A 199 -4.41 24.90 -3.39
#